data_b50cb29ba5ca24c3ce24178949612965
#
_entry.id   b50cb29ba5ca24c3ce24178949612965
#
_cell.length_a   1.000
_cell.length_b   1.000
_cell.length_c   1.000
_cell.angle_alpha   90.00
_cell.angle_beta   90.00
_cell.angle_gamma   90.00
#
_symmetry.space_group_name_H-M   'P 1'
#
loop_
_entity.id
_entity.type
_entity.pdbx_description
1 polymer ?
#
loop_
_entity_poly.entity_id
_entity_poly.type
_entity_poly.pdbx_seq_one_letter_code
_entity_poly.pdbx_strand_id
1 'polypeptide(L)'
;MAENETEQRIRAASQRAAEAAERTAQAHESAAEAHEHHAAIAEELGENIEDAHRSREQAQRVRANAERDRHIAERERRVAERQRP
;
A
#
# COMPACT_ATOMS: atom_id res chain seq x y z
N MET A 1 1.37 -33.45 13.48
CA MET A 1 0.02 -33.63 12.89
C MET A 1 -0.12 -32.83 11.64
N ALA A 2 -0.80 -33.36 10.65
CA ALA A 2 -1.10 -32.62 9.44
C ALA A 2 -2.07 -31.48 9.74
N GLU A 3 -1.89 -30.37 9.06
CA GLU A 3 -2.79 -29.25 9.10
C GLU A 3 -4.15 -29.66 8.53
N ASN A 4 -5.25 -29.23 9.15
CA ASN A 4 -6.57 -29.52 8.63
C ASN A 4 -6.93 -28.58 7.46
N GLU A 5 -7.94 -28.97 6.70
CA GLU A 5 -8.36 -28.26 5.50
C GLU A 5 -8.78 -26.80 5.79
N THR A 6 -9.46 -26.59 6.91
CA THR A 6 -9.92 -25.25 7.31
C THR A 6 -8.74 -24.33 7.58
N GLU A 7 -7.73 -24.82 8.32
CA GLU A 7 -6.51 -24.06 8.61
C GLU A 7 -5.75 -23.72 7.33
N GLN A 8 -5.67 -24.65 6.40
CA GLN A 8 -5.04 -24.43 5.10
C GLN A 8 -5.76 -23.33 4.31
N ARG A 9 -7.07 -23.31 4.32
CA ARG A 9 -7.88 -22.30 3.63
C ARG A 9 -7.70 -20.92 4.27
N ILE A 10 -7.69 -20.85 5.58
CA ILE A 10 -7.47 -19.58 6.31
C ILE A 10 -6.09 -19.04 5.96
N ARG A 11 -5.06 -19.86 6.05
CA ARG A 11 -3.70 -19.43 5.72
C ARG A 11 -3.59 -18.95 4.28
N ALA A 12 -4.14 -19.70 3.32
CA ALA A 12 -4.11 -19.32 1.92
C ALA A 12 -4.85 -18.01 1.67
N ALA A 13 -6.01 -17.81 2.31
CA ALA A 13 -6.77 -16.58 2.19
C ALA A 13 -6.01 -15.38 2.76
N SER A 14 -5.38 -15.54 3.92
CA SER A 14 -4.59 -14.48 4.54
C SER A 14 -3.35 -14.14 3.72
N GLN A 15 -2.69 -15.13 3.11
CA GLN A 15 -1.55 -14.90 2.23
C GLN A 15 -1.97 -14.10 0.98
N ARG A 16 -3.09 -14.46 0.37
CA ARG A 16 -3.62 -13.71 -0.78
C ARG A 16 -4.00 -12.29 -0.41
N ALA A 17 -4.60 -12.09 0.75
CA ALA A 17 -4.96 -10.77 1.24
C ALA A 17 -3.71 -9.92 1.48
N ALA A 18 -2.66 -10.50 2.05
CA ALA A 18 -1.39 -9.81 2.26
C ALA A 18 -0.76 -9.38 0.93
N GLU A 19 -0.73 -10.27 -0.05
CA GLU A 19 -0.18 -9.96 -1.37
C GLU A 19 -0.97 -8.87 -2.08
N ALA A 20 -2.30 -8.92 -1.99
CA ALA A 20 -3.16 -7.88 -2.56
C ALA A 20 -2.90 -6.52 -1.90
N ALA A 21 -2.77 -6.48 -0.58
CA ALA A 21 -2.48 -5.25 0.16
C ALA A 21 -1.11 -4.68 -0.22
N GLU A 22 -0.09 -5.53 -0.41
CA GLU A 22 1.22 -5.09 -0.87
C GLU A 22 1.17 -4.48 -2.28
N ARG A 23 0.45 -5.11 -3.19
CA ARG A 23 0.28 -4.57 -4.55
C ARG A 23 -0.41 -3.21 -4.52
N THR A 24 -1.42 -3.07 -3.69
CA THR A 24 -2.15 -1.80 -3.52
C THR A 24 -1.23 -0.74 -2.93
N ALA A 25 -0.41 -1.09 -1.94
CA ALA A 25 0.58 -0.18 -1.36
C ALA A 25 1.58 0.31 -2.40
N GLN A 26 2.09 -0.58 -3.25
CA GLN A 26 3.02 -0.21 -4.32
C GLN A 26 2.36 0.73 -5.33
N ALA A 27 1.10 0.47 -5.69
CA ALA A 27 0.37 1.34 -6.60
C ALA A 27 0.18 2.74 -6.01
N HIS A 28 -0.13 2.82 -4.72
CA HIS A 28 -0.24 4.11 -4.02
C HIS A 28 1.09 4.85 -3.98
N GLU A 29 2.20 4.16 -3.72
CA GLU A 29 3.51 4.80 -3.73
C GLU A 29 3.90 5.34 -5.10
N SER A 30 3.63 4.58 -6.16
CA SER A 30 3.88 5.03 -7.52
C SER A 30 3.04 6.27 -7.86
N ALA A 31 1.79 6.30 -7.41
CA ALA A 31 0.94 7.47 -7.59
C ALA A 31 1.47 8.68 -6.81
N ALA A 32 1.97 8.48 -5.59
CA ALA A 32 2.56 9.55 -4.79
C ALA A 32 3.80 10.13 -5.47
N GLU A 33 4.67 9.29 -6.02
CA GLU A 33 5.84 9.73 -6.77
C GLU A 33 5.45 10.55 -7.99
N ALA A 34 4.40 10.14 -8.71
CA ALA A 34 3.90 10.88 -9.86
C ALA A 34 3.39 12.27 -9.46
N HIS A 35 2.66 12.36 -8.34
CA HIS A 35 2.18 13.65 -7.83
C HIS A 35 3.35 14.56 -7.42
N GLU A 36 4.37 14.02 -6.77
CA GLU A 36 5.54 14.79 -6.37
C GLU A 36 6.34 15.27 -7.58
N HIS A 37 6.49 14.42 -8.59
CA HIS A 37 7.16 14.79 -9.83
C HIS A 37 6.42 15.92 -10.53
N HIS A 38 5.09 15.84 -10.61
CA HIS A 38 4.26 16.91 -11.17
C HIS A 38 4.45 18.22 -10.40
N ALA A 39 4.46 18.15 -9.07
CA ALA A 39 4.66 19.33 -8.23
C ALA A 39 6.04 19.96 -8.46
N ALA A 40 7.09 19.13 -8.57
CA ALA A 40 8.45 19.59 -8.80
C ALA A 40 8.58 20.30 -10.15
N ILE A 41 7.95 19.77 -11.20
CA ILE A 41 7.93 20.38 -12.53
C ILE A 41 7.22 21.74 -12.48
N ALA A 42 6.06 21.81 -11.85
CA ALA A 42 5.30 23.05 -11.72
C ALA A 42 6.10 24.13 -11.00
N GLU A 43 6.78 23.78 -9.92
CA GLU A 43 7.64 24.69 -9.16
C GLU A 43 8.83 25.17 -9.99
N GLU A 44 9.48 24.26 -10.72
CA GLU A 44 10.63 24.59 -11.57
C GLU A 44 10.25 25.57 -12.67
N LEU A 45 9.06 25.40 -13.26
CA LEU A 45 8.55 26.30 -14.30
C LEU A 45 7.98 27.58 -13.75
N GLY A 46 7.80 27.70 -12.43
CA GLY A 46 7.18 28.86 -11.80
C GLY A 46 5.71 29.01 -12.11
N GLU A 47 5.05 27.92 -12.51
CA GLU A 47 3.65 27.90 -12.89
C GLU A 47 2.85 27.11 -11.87
N ASN A 48 1.60 27.53 -11.63
CA ASN A 48 0.62 26.78 -10.83
C ASN A 48 1.13 26.30 -9.47
N ILE A 49 1.64 27.23 -8.66
CA ILE A 49 2.14 26.88 -7.31
C ILE A 49 1.04 26.24 -6.45
N GLU A 50 -0.22 26.67 -6.62
CA GLU A 50 -1.35 26.06 -5.92
C GLU A 50 -1.55 24.61 -6.35
N ASP A 51 -1.37 24.30 -7.64
CA ASP A 51 -1.43 22.93 -8.13
C ASP A 51 -0.29 22.09 -7.57
N ALA A 52 0.91 22.67 -7.45
CA ALA A 52 2.04 22.01 -6.83
C ALA A 52 1.74 21.64 -5.39
N HIS A 53 1.15 22.56 -4.63
CA HIS A 53 0.73 22.31 -3.25
C HIS A 53 -0.30 21.19 -3.16
N ARG A 54 -1.31 21.21 -4.03
CA ARG A 54 -2.34 20.18 -4.08
C ARG A 54 -1.75 18.82 -4.42
N SER A 55 -0.81 18.79 -5.36
CA SER A 55 -0.13 17.55 -5.74
C SER A 55 0.69 16.97 -4.58
N ARG A 56 1.36 17.82 -3.80
CA ARG A 56 2.11 17.35 -2.63
C ARG A 56 1.19 16.84 -1.52
N GLU A 57 0.08 17.52 -1.28
CA GLU A 57 -0.92 17.04 -0.32
C GLU A 57 -1.52 15.71 -0.75
N GLN A 58 -1.79 15.57 -2.04
CA GLN A 58 -2.27 14.32 -2.60
C GLN A 58 -1.25 13.20 -2.41
N ALA A 59 0.03 13.47 -2.65
CA ALA A 59 1.10 12.51 -2.45
C ALA A 59 1.17 12.04 -0.99
N GLN A 60 1.03 12.96 -0.03
CA GLN A 60 1.03 12.62 1.40
C GLN A 60 -0.14 11.71 1.77
N ARG A 61 -1.33 12.02 1.25
CA ARG A 61 -2.53 11.19 1.51
C ARG A 61 -2.37 9.79 0.93
N VAL A 62 -1.85 9.71 -0.28
CA VAL A 62 -1.65 8.44 -0.96
C VAL A 62 -0.59 7.60 -0.24
N ARG A 63 0.48 8.22 0.28
CA ARG A 63 1.48 7.53 1.10
C ARG A 63 0.91 7.01 2.40
N ALA A 64 0.05 7.78 3.04
CA ALA A 64 -0.64 7.32 4.25
C ALA A 64 -1.50 6.09 3.96
N ASN A 65 -2.15 6.05 2.79
CA ASN A 65 -2.90 4.87 2.34
C ASN A 65 -1.97 3.68 2.11
N ALA A 66 -0.82 3.89 1.49
CA ALA A 66 0.17 2.82 1.28
C ALA A 66 0.65 2.23 2.61
N GLU A 67 0.89 3.07 3.59
CA GLU A 67 1.28 2.62 4.93
C GLU A 67 0.19 1.79 5.60
N ARG A 68 -1.05 2.22 5.48
CA ARG A 68 -2.20 1.46 5.98
C ARG A 68 -2.30 0.08 5.32
N ASP A 69 -2.11 0.03 4.01
CA ASP A 69 -2.13 -1.22 3.26
C ASP A 69 -1.03 -2.17 3.72
N ARG A 70 0.15 -1.65 4.04
CA ARG A 70 1.25 -2.46 4.58
C ARG A 70 0.94 -3.01 5.95
N HIS A 71 0.27 -2.25 6.79
CA HIS A 71 -0.18 -2.75 8.10
C HIS A 71 -1.22 -3.86 7.95
N ILE A 72 -2.11 -3.74 6.98
CA ILE A 72 -3.05 -4.81 6.65
C ILE A 72 -2.29 -6.06 6.21
N ALA A 73 -1.33 -5.91 5.31
CA ALA A 73 -0.51 -7.01 4.83
C ALA A 73 0.22 -7.72 5.97
N GLU A 74 0.80 -6.96 6.90
CA GLU A 74 1.48 -7.50 8.06
C GLU A 74 0.54 -8.30 8.96
N ARG A 75 -0.64 -7.75 9.24
CA ARG A 75 -1.63 -8.45 10.05
C ARG A 75 -2.07 -9.76 9.41
N GLU A 76 -2.28 -9.74 8.11
CA GLU A 76 -2.68 -10.94 7.37
C GLU A 76 -1.57 -12.00 7.37
N ARG A 77 -0.32 -11.58 7.27
CA ARG A 77 0.82 -12.49 7.38
C ARG A 77 0.90 -13.14 8.75
N ARG A 78 0.63 -12.38 9.81
CA ARG A 78 0.59 -12.93 11.18
C ARG A 78 -0.52 -13.95 11.34
N VAL A 79 -1.69 -13.70 10.74
CA VAL A 79 -2.79 -14.68 10.74
C VAL A 79 -2.35 -15.96 10.02
N ALA A 80 -1.75 -15.84 8.84
CA ALA A 80 -1.24 -16.98 8.09
C ALA A 80 -0.21 -17.77 8.89
N GLU A 81 0.67 -17.09 9.61
CA GLU A 81 1.71 -17.71 10.42
C GLU A 81 1.13 -18.49 11.61
N ARG A 82 0.09 -17.96 12.25
CA ARG A 82 -0.60 -18.65 13.35
C ARG A 82 -1.28 -19.94 12.92
N GLN A 83 -1.61 -20.07 11.64
CA GLN A 83 -2.26 -21.25 11.09
C GLN A 83 -1.26 -22.34 10.66
N ARG A 84 0.02 -22.15 10.86
CA ARG A 84 1.03 -23.18 10.59
C ARG A 84 0.98 -24.28 11.64
N PRO A 85 1.10 -25.55 11.23
CA PRO A 85 1.14 -26.66 12.17
C PRO A 85 2.38 -26.60 13.09
#